data_20e256678b3bc62845a9bd9de9b390e4
#
_entry.id   20e256678b3bc62845a9bd9de9b390e4
#
_cell.length_a   1.000
_cell.length_b   1.000
_cell.length_c   1.000
_cell.angle_alpha   90.00
_cell.angle_beta   90.00
_cell.angle_gamma   90.00
#
_symmetry.space_group_name_H-M   'P 1'
#
loop_
_entity.id
_entity.type
_entity.pdbx_description
1 polymer ?
#
loop_
_entity_poly.entity_id
_entity_poly.type
_entity_poly.pdbx_seq_one_letter_code
_entity_poly.pdbx_strand_id
1 'polypeptide(L)'
;MPIIWARCSVIAVSGLDPKLLAVSHFLIDYPFANRLFPQSLDAVEYAQRLGRAVILSDGDAVFQPRKVDRSGLFEAFAGHVLIYIHKELELDDAEAKYPAAHYVMVDDKVRILAAIKKHWGARVTTVFPRQGHYALDDKLVAEYPKPDITMERIGELQQYSLEEILAAAGK
;
A
#
# COMPACT_ATOMS: atom_id res chain seq x y z
N MET A 1 -4.64 21.72 -20.32
CA MET A 1 -3.60 20.70 -20.31
C MET A 1 -2.37 20.97 -21.23
N PRO A 2 -2.12 22.18 -21.72
CA PRO A 2 -0.89 22.46 -22.48
C PRO A 2 0.32 22.90 -21.65
N ILE A 3 0.13 23.14 -20.35
CA ILE A 3 1.17 23.79 -19.52
C ILE A 3 2.30 22.84 -19.09
N ILE A 4 2.04 21.53 -19.00
CA ILE A 4 3.04 20.54 -18.56
C ILE A 4 4.06 20.28 -19.66
N TRP A 5 3.66 20.28 -20.91
CA TRP A 5 4.56 20.08 -22.06
C TRP A 5 5.48 21.31 -22.33
N ALA A 6 4.96 22.50 -22.08
CA ALA A 6 5.79 23.71 -22.21
C ALA A 6 6.91 23.76 -21.16
N ARG A 7 6.68 23.27 -19.95
CA ARG A 7 7.73 23.17 -18.91
C ARG A 7 8.77 22.10 -19.23
N CYS A 8 8.38 20.95 -19.77
CA CYS A 8 9.33 19.93 -20.21
C CYS A 8 10.20 20.42 -21.37
N SER A 9 9.65 21.16 -22.33
CA SER A 9 10.44 21.73 -23.44
C SER A 9 11.39 22.83 -22.97
N VAL A 10 11.03 23.62 -21.97
CA VAL A 10 11.92 24.65 -21.39
C VAL A 10 13.08 23.99 -20.63
N ILE A 11 12.85 22.92 -19.92
CA ILE A 11 13.92 22.16 -19.22
C ILE A 11 14.86 21.51 -20.24
N ALA A 12 14.34 20.99 -21.34
CA ALA A 12 15.16 20.40 -22.40
C ALA A 12 16.05 21.43 -23.14
N VAL A 13 15.61 22.70 -23.20
CA VAL A 13 16.34 23.77 -23.85
C VAL A 13 17.39 24.41 -22.91
N SER A 14 17.18 24.37 -21.61
CA SER A 14 18.11 24.97 -20.63
C SER A 14 19.29 24.08 -20.23
N GLY A 15 19.41 22.86 -20.80
CA GLY A 15 20.39 21.85 -20.40
C GLY A 15 20.01 21.18 -19.10
N LEU A 16 19.99 19.85 -19.10
CA LEU A 16 19.75 19.05 -17.88
C LEU A 16 20.92 19.26 -16.92
N ASP A 17 20.64 19.78 -15.73
CA ASP A 17 21.63 19.79 -14.67
C ASP A 17 22.04 18.32 -14.38
N PRO A 18 23.34 17.97 -14.49
CA PRO A 18 23.83 16.62 -14.21
C PRO A 18 23.43 16.10 -12.84
N LYS A 19 23.23 16.98 -11.85
CA LYS A 19 22.75 16.62 -10.51
C LYS A 19 21.30 16.15 -10.52
N LEU A 20 20.43 16.80 -11.29
CA LEU A 20 19.04 16.37 -11.47
C LEU A 20 18.97 15.00 -12.16
N LEU A 21 19.84 14.78 -13.16
CA LEU A 21 19.93 13.50 -13.83
C LEU A 21 20.40 12.39 -12.86
N ALA A 22 21.41 12.67 -12.04
CA ALA A 22 21.90 11.74 -11.03
C ALA A 22 20.82 11.39 -9.97
N VAL A 23 20.07 12.38 -9.49
CA VAL A 23 18.96 12.16 -8.57
C VAL A 23 17.85 11.33 -9.23
N SER A 24 17.50 11.63 -10.47
CA SER A 24 16.50 10.86 -11.23
C SER A 24 16.92 9.40 -11.40
N HIS A 25 18.17 9.14 -11.81
CA HIS A 25 18.70 7.79 -11.91
C HIS A 25 18.71 7.07 -10.56
N PHE A 26 19.15 7.75 -9.50
CA PHE A 26 19.15 7.18 -8.15
C PHE A 26 17.73 6.78 -7.71
N LEU A 27 16.72 7.61 -7.94
CA LEU A 27 15.33 7.29 -7.59
C LEU A 27 14.75 6.17 -8.44
N ILE A 28 15.09 6.13 -9.74
CA ILE A 28 14.63 5.11 -10.66
C ILE A 28 15.28 3.75 -10.36
N ASP A 29 16.58 3.75 -10.05
CA ASP A 29 17.36 2.53 -9.85
C ASP A 29 17.53 2.12 -8.39
N TYR A 30 16.84 2.78 -7.49
CA TYR A 30 16.92 2.50 -6.06
C TYR A 30 16.54 1.03 -5.76
N PRO A 31 17.32 0.29 -4.95
CA PRO A 31 17.06 -1.09 -4.62
C PRO A 31 15.97 -1.22 -3.57
N PHE A 32 14.71 -1.05 -3.96
CA PHE A 32 13.55 -1.06 -3.05
C PHE A 32 13.38 -2.38 -2.30
N ALA A 33 13.88 -3.51 -2.83
CA ALA A 33 13.89 -4.78 -2.11
C ALA A 33 14.57 -4.67 -0.73
N ASN A 34 15.60 -3.85 -0.59
CA ASN A 34 16.30 -3.62 0.67
C ASN A 34 15.50 -2.76 1.67
N ARG A 35 14.32 -2.29 1.29
CA ARG A 35 13.42 -1.47 2.11
C ARG A 35 12.17 -2.20 2.57
N LEU A 36 12.00 -3.44 2.19
CA LEU A 36 10.94 -4.27 2.73
C LEU A 36 11.19 -4.48 4.23
N PHE A 37 10.14 -4.40 5.00
CA PHE A 37 10.22 -4.77 6.40
C PHE A 37 10.52 -6.28 6.54
N PRO A 38 11.23 -6.71 7.58
CA PRO A 38 11.45 -8.13 7.83
C PRO A 38 10.15 -8.92 7.79
N GLN A 39 10.21 -10.11 7.20
CA GLN A 39 9.06 -11.04 7.05
C GLN A 39 7.90 -10.52 6.17
N SER A 40 8.11 -9.43 5.40
CA SER A 40 7.06 -8.93 4.50
C SER A 40 6.66 -9.95 3.45
N LEU A 41 7.62 -10.64 2.82
CA LEU A 41 7.32 -11.65 1.80
C LEU A 41 6.67 -12.89 2.40
N ASP A 42 7.07 -13.30 3.61
CA ASP A 42 6.45 -14.41 4.33
C ASP A 42 4.98 -14.09 4.67
N ALA A 43 4.70 -12.84 5.06
CA ALA A 43 3.34 -12.37 5.32
C ALA A 43 2.48 -12.36 4.04
N VAL A 44 3.06 -11.98 2.89
CA VAL A 44 2.38 -12.04 1.58
C VAL A 44 2.06 -13.49 1.21
N GLU A 45 3.03 -14.40 1.32
CA GLU A 45 2.81 -15.82 1.06
C GLU A 45 1.74 -16.40 1.98
N TYR A 46 1.74 -16.02 3.25
CA TYR A 46 0.69 -16.41 4.20
C TYR A 46 -0.68 -15.90 3.76
N ALA A 47 -0.79 -14.61 3.43
CA ALA A 47 -2.04 -14.01 2.98
C ALA A 47 -2.60 -14.70 1.73
N GLN A 48 -1.73 -15.12 0.80
CA GLN A 48 -2.13 -15.85 -0.40
C GLN A 48 -2.70 -17.23 -0.12
N ARG A 49 -2.31 -17.87 0.98
CA ARG A 49 -2.92 -19.14 1.43
C ARG A 49 -4.33 -18.93 1.99
N LEU A 50 -4.63 -17.75 2.52
CA LEU A 50 -5.95 -17.40 3.04
C LEU A 50 -6.90 -16.91 1.95
N GLY A 51 -6.37 -16.28 0.89
CA GLY A 51 -7.17 -15.73 -0.18
C GLY A 51 -6.32 -15.02 -1.24
N ARG A 52 -6.98 -14.33 -2.17
CA ARG A 52 -6.25 -13.55 -3.18
C ARG A 52 -5.64 -12.30 -2.55
N ALA A 53 -4.31 -12.21 -2.57
CA ALA A 53 -3.59 -11.01 -2.15
C ALA A 53 -3.47 -10.03 -3.32
N VAL A 54 -3.74 -8.74 -3.05
CA VAL A 54 -3.70 -7.65 -4.02
C VAL A 54 -2.99 -6.46 -3.39
N ILE A 55 -2.08 -5.82 -4.11
CA ILE A 55 -1.54 -4.51 -3.71
C ILE A 55 -2.58 -3.44 -4.07
N LEU A 56 -3.01 -2.69 -3.07
CA LEU A 56 -3.81 -1.48 -3.24
C LEU A 56 -3.01 -0.30 -2.68
N SER A 57 -2.45 0.54 -3.57
CA SER A 57 -1.46 1.55 -3.19
C SER A 57 -1.84 2.95 -3.65
N ASP A 58 -1.51 3.94 -2.80
CA ASP A 58 -1.45 5.34 -3.22
C ASP A 58 -0.15 5.61 -3.97
N GLY A 59 -0.21 6.35 -5.04
CA GLY A 59 0.98 6.80 -5.74
C GLY A 59 0.72 7.31 -7.14
N ASP A 60 1.76 7.92 -7.72
CA ASP A 60 1.72 8.33 -9.11
C ASP A 60 1.98 7.15 -10.06
N ALA A 61 1.57 7.33 -11.32
CA ALA A 61 1.64 6.30 -12.34
C ALA A 61 3.09 5.98 -12.82
N VAL A 62 4.09 6.70 -12.37
CA VAL A 62 5.49 6.52 -12.80
C VAL A 62 6.35 5.87 -11.74
N PHE A 63 6.37 6.45 -10.53
CA PHE A 63 7.26 5.97 -9.46
C PHE A 63 6.69 4.78 -8.70
N GLN A 64 5.38 4.74 -8.45
CA GLN A 64 4.81 3.67 -7.63
C GLN A 64 4.87 2.30 -8.31
N PRO A 65 4.56 2.14 -9.61
CA PRO A 65 4.77 0.87 -10.30
C PRO A 65 6.22 0.38 -10.23
N ARG A 66 7.20 1.30 -10.39
CA ARG A 66 8.62 0.96 -10.30
C ARG A 66 9.05 0.50 -8.91
N LYS A 67 8.51 1.12 -7.84
CA LYS A 67 8.76 0.66 -6.47
C LYS A 67 8.24 -0.76 -6.26
N VAL A 68 7.02 -1.04 -6.72
CA VAL A 68 6.41 -2.36 -6.62
C VAL A 68 7.23 -3.40 -7.38
N ASP A 69 7.63 -3.09 -8.61
CA ASP A 69 8.45 -3.97 -9.45
C ASP A 69 9.82 -4.23 -8.81
N ARG A 70 10.59 -3.19 -8.53
CA ARG A 70 11.96 -3.28 -8.01
C ARG A 70 12.05 -3.76 -6.56
N SER A 71 10.96 -3.81 -5.83
CA SER A 71 10.90 -4.44 -4.51
C SER A 71 10.68 -5.95 -4.58
N GLY A 72 10.36 -6.51 -5.75
CA GLY A 72 9.94 -7.90 -5.92
C GLY A 72 8.48 -8.16 -5.55
N LEU A 73 7.75 -7.12 -5.12
CA LEU A 73 6.35 -7.26 -4.73
C LEU A 73 5.44 -7.53 -5.94
N PHE A 74 5.78 -7.05 -7.13
CA PHE A 74 4.99 -7.35 -8.33
C PHE A 74 4.89 -8.85 -8.57
N GLU A 75 6.01 -9.57 -8.50
CA GLU A 75 6.05 -11.03 -8.64
C GLU A 75 5.39 -11.72 -7.44
N ALA A 76 5.70 -11.27 -6.22
CA ALA A 76 5.12 -11.84 -5.00
C ALA A 76 3.58 -11.76 -4.98
N PHE A 77 2.98 -10.73 -5.57
CA PHE A 77 1.53 -10.60 -5.70
C PHE A 77 0.98 -11.13 -7.05
N ALA A 78 1.78 -11.86 -7.84
CA ALA A 78 1.40 -12.40 -9.15
C ALA A 78 0.81 -11.33 -10.09
N GLY A 79 1.32 -10.10 -10.03
CA GLY A 79 0.86 -8.96 -10.83
C GLY A 79 -0.48 -8.34 -10.38
N HIS A 80 -1.07 -8.80 -9.27
CA HIS A 80 -2.30 -8.20 -8.74
C HIS A 80 -1.99 -6.88 -8.04
N VAL A 81 -1.96 -5.79 -8.81
CA VAL A 81 -1.57 -4.46 -8.34
C VAL A 81 -2.56 -3.41 -8.82
N LEU A 82 -3.09 -2.64 -7.90
CA LEU A 82 -3.90 -1.45 -8.15
C LEU A 82 -3.20 -0.23 -7.55
N ILE A 83 -2.98 0.79 -8.37
CA ILE A 83 -2.35 2.05 -7.96
C ILE A 83 -3.30 3.19 -8.28
N TYR A 84 -3.65 3.98 -7.28
CA TYR A 84 -4.53 5.14 -7.37
C TYR A 84 -3.85 6.36 -6.74
N ILE A 85 -4.35 7.54 -7.03
CA ILE A 85 -3.88 8.77 -6.35
C ILE A 85 -4.39 8.80 -4.91
N HIS A 86 -5.65 8.37 -4.72
CA HIS A 86 -6.31 8.25 -3.41
C HIS A 86 -7.10 6.94 -3.38
N LYS A 87 -6.45 5.88 -2.94
CA LYS A 87 -7.02 4.52 -2.98
C LYS A 87 -8.32 4.37 -2.15
N GLU A 88 -8.46 5.16 -1.09
CA GLU A 88 -9.67 5.15 -0.27
C GLU A 88 -10.91 5.72 -0.96
N LEU A 89 -10.74 6.37 -2.12
CA LEU A 89 -11.84 6.90 -2.95
C LEU A 89 -12.18 5.97 -4.11
N GLU A 90 -11.38 4.94 -4.36
CA GLU A 90 -11.50 4.04 -5.52
C GLU A 90 -11.88 2.61 -5.11
N LEU A 91 -12.54 2.46 -3.96
CA LEU A 91 -12.89 1.15 -3.40
C LEU A 91 -13.93 0.41 -4.25
N ASP A 92 -14.85 1.12 -4.91
CA ASP A 92 -15.83 0.52 -5.82
C ASP A 92 -15.13 -0.08 -7.06
N ASP A 93 -14.13 0.59 -7.61
CA ASP A 93 -13.33 0.07 -8.72
C ASP A 93 -12.47 -1.12 -8.27
N ALA A 94 -11.89 -1.05 -7.08
CA ALA A 94 -11.15 -2.17 -6.51
C ALA A 94 -12.06 -3.40 -6.29
N GLU A 95 -13.27 -3.20 -5.78
CA GLU A 95 -14.27 -4.25 -5.60
C GLU A 95 -14.75 -4.85 -6.93
N ALA A 96 -14.97 -4.02 -7.95
CA ALA A 96 -15.34 -4.48 -9.28
C ALA A 96 -14.26 -5.36 -9.93
N LYS A 97 -12.97 -5.04 -9.70
CA LYS A 97 -11.83 -5.82 -10.21
C LYS A 97 -11.53 -7.07 -9.41
N TYR A 98 -11.74 -7.00 -8.11
CA TYR A 98 -11.46 -8.10 -7.15
C TYR A 98 -12.64 -8.32 -6.20
N PRO A 99 -13.78 -8.82 -6.70
CA PRO A 99 -14.95 -9.04 -5.88
C PRO A 99 -14.68 -10.12 -4.81
N ALA A 100 -15.09 -9.85 -3.57
CA ALA A 100 -14.97 -10.76 -2.45
C ALA A 100 -16.13 -10.60 -1.47
N ALA A 101 -16.47 -11.68 -0.75
CA ALA A 101 -17.45 -11.65 0.32
C ALA A 101 -16.90 -10.86 1.54
N HIS A 102 -15.59 -10.95 1.78
CA HIS A 102 -14.92 -10.27 2.86
C HIS A 102 -13.53 -9.81 2.41
N TYR A 103 -13.10 -8.65 2.88
CA TYR A 103 -11.78 -8.06 2.63
C TYR A 103 -10.95 -8.04 3.90
N VAL A 104 -9.64 -8.17 3.75
CA VAL A 104 -8.66 -7.90 4.82
C VAL A 104 -7.77 -6.78 4.32
N MET A 105 -7.85 -5.61 4.96
CA MET A 105 -7.03 -4.46 4.58
C MET A 105 -5.89 -4.26 5.57
N VAL A 106 -4.67 -4.34 5.07
CA VAL A 106 -3.43 -4.11 5.83
C VAL A 106 -2.84 -2.79 5.39
N ASP A 107 -2.69 -1.84 6.30
CA ASP A 107 -2.13 -0.50 6.01
C ASP A 107 -1.49 0.11 7.26
N ASP A 108 -0.41 0.87 7.11
CA ASP A 108 0.26 1.60 8.18
C ASP A 108 -0.36 2.99 8.47
N LYS A 109 -1.39 3.37 7.71
CA LYS A 109 -2.12 4.64 7.87
C LYS A 109 -3.51 4.39 8.45
N VAL A 110 -3.70 4.65 9.74
CA VAL A 110 -5.00 4.47 10.43
C VAL A 110 -6.12 5.24 9.74
N ARG A 111 -5.82 6.43 9.20
CA ARG A 111 -6.77 7.23 8.41
C ARG A 111 -7.36 6.44 7.23
N ILE A 112 -6.51 5.73 6.50
CA ILE A 112 -6.93 4.89 5.35
C ILE A 112 -7.79 3.73 5.85
N LEU A 113 -7.35 3.03 6.90
CA LEU A 113 -8.11 1.93 7.49
C LEU A 113 -9.50 2.38 7.96
N ALA A 114 -9.58 3.55 8.61
CA ALA A 114 -10.84 4.13 9.06
C ALA A 114 -11.79 4.46 7.88
N ALA A 115 -11.26 5.03 6.80
CA ALA A 115 -12.04 5.33 5.59
C ALA A 115 -12.57 4.06 4.93
N ILE A 116 -11.74 3.03 4.82
CA ILE A 116 -12.11 1.73 4.24
C ILE A 116 -13.13 1.01 5.11
N LYS A 117 -12.94 1.03 6.44
CA LYS A 117 -13.92 0.47 7.38
C LYS A 117 -15.27 1.16 7.27
N LYS A 118 -15.30 2.48 7.10
CA LYS A 118 -16.54 3.23 6.88
C LYS A 118 -17.25 2.81 5.59
N HIS A 119 -16.51 2.49 4.52
CA HIS A 119 -17.06 2.12 3.22
C HIS A 119 -17.60 0.68 3.21
N TRP A 120 -16.79 -0.30 3.65
CA TRP A 120 -17.15 -1.72 3.60
C TRP A 120 -17.79 -2.28 4.88
N GLY A 121 -17.75 -1.53 5.98
CA GLY A 121 -18.38 -1.93 7.25
C GLY A 121 -17.86 -3.27 7.78
N ALA A 122 -18.79 -4.18 8.08
CA ALA A 122 -18.46 -5.52 8.56
C ALA A 122 -17.84 -6.44 7.48
N ARG A 123 -17.84 -6.02 6.22
CA ARG A 123 -17.21 -6.75 5.11
C ARG A 123 -15.69 -6.58 5.04
N VAL A 124 -15.09 -5.82 5.96
CA VAL A 124 -13.64 -5.65 6.02
C VAL A 124 -13.11 -5.83 7.43
N THR A 125 -12.00 -6.57 7.54
CA THR A 125 -11.12 -6.56 8.71
C THR A 125 -9.95 -5.64 8.44
N THR A 126 -9.78 -4.64 9.30
CA THR A 126 -8.67 -3.68 9.22
C THR A 126 -7.50 -4.15 10.09
N VAL A 127 -6.32 -4.26 9.50
CA VAL A 127 -5.09 -4.72 10.14
C VAL A 127 -4.06 -3.60 10.10
N PHE A 128 -3.59 -3.19 11.26
CA PHE A 128 -2.65 -2.09 11.43
C PHE A 128 -1.30 -2.57 11.94
N PRO A 129 -0.30 -2.76 11.09
CA PRO A 129 1.08 -2.95 11.52
C PRO A 129 1.68 -1.62 11.98
N ARG A 130 2.18 -1.56 13.22
CA ARG A 130 2.85 -0.39 13.79
C ARG A 130 4.27 -0.22 13.24
N GLN A 131 4.38 -0.22 11.92
CA GLN A 131 5.64 -0.05 11.19
C GLN A 131 5.52 1.12 10.22
N GLY A 132 6.66 1.75 9.96
CA GLY A 132 6.67 2.91 9.08
C GLY A 132 6.39 4.23 9.79
N HIS A 133 6.62 5.32 9.08
CA HIS A 133 6.59 6.67 9.64
C HIS A 133 5.21 7.07 10.20
N TYR A 134 4.15 6.72 9.48
CA TYR A 134 2.79 7.12 9.87
C TYR A 134 2.26 6.34 11.06
N ALA A 135 2.66 5.08 11.21
CA ALA A 135 2.20 4.21 12.27
C ALA A 135 2.84 4.54 13.64
N LEU A 136 3.94 5.26 13.65
CA LEU A 136 4.69 5.64 14.86
C LEU A 136 4.31 7.03 15.41
N ASP A 137 3.41 7.75 14.75
CA ASP A 137 2.88 8.99 15.25
C ASP A 137 1.62 8.74 16.10
N ASP A 138 1.82 8.58 17.40
CA ASP A 138 0.74 8.28 18.36
C ASP A 138 -0.37 9.34 18.38
N LYS A 139 -0.07 10.60 18.06
CA LYS A 139 -1.07 11.66 17.97
C LYS A 139 -2.00 11.45 16.79
N LEU A 140 -1.40 11.20 15.62
CA LEU A 140 -2.14 10.90 14.39
C LEU A 140 -2.97 9.61 14.53
N VAL A 141 -2.40 8.59 15.16
CA VAL A 141 -3.11 7.33 15.42
C VAL A 141 -4.31 7.52 16.33
N ALA A 142 -4.20 8.36 17.36
CA ALA A 142 -5.27 8.61 18.31
C ALA A 142 -6.47 9.41 17.73
N GLU A 143 -6.31 10.06 16.58
CA GLU A 143 -7.38 10.84 15.92
C GLU A 143 -8.45 9.97 15.25
N TYR A 144 -8.15 8.67 15.01
CA TYR A 144 -9.01 7.77 14.25
C TYR A 144 -9.48 6.59 15.10
N PRO A 145 -10.60 5.95 14.70
CA PRO A 145 -11.07 4.71 15.32
C PRO A 145 -9.98 3.63 15.31
N LYS A 146 -9.92 2.83 16.36
CA LYS A 146 -8.97 1.70 16.43
C LYS A 146 -9.24 0.71 15.32
N PRO A 147 -8.20 0.24 14.61
CA PRO A 147 -8.29 -0.89 13.68
C PRO A 147 -8.75 -2.18 14.40
N ASP A 148 -9.34 -3.10 13.65
CA ASP A 148 -9.83 -4.38 14.20
C ASP A 148 -8.68 -5.23 14.77
N ILE A 149 -7.53 -5.23 14.10
CA ILE A 149 -6.30 -5.91 14.54
C ILE A 149 -5.15 -4.91 14.51
N THR A 150 -4.38 -4.87 15.59
CA THR A 150 -3.13 -4.10 15.66
C THR A 150 -1.98 -5.04 15.98
N MET A 151 -0.86 -4.89 15.28
CA MET A 151 0.35 -5.70 15.47
C MET A 151 1.60 -4.81 15.39
N GLU A 152 2.69 -5.22 16.03
CA GLU A 152 3.93 -4.45 16.00
C GLU A 152 4.69 -4.64 14.68
N ARG A 153 4.58 -5.82 14.07
CA ARG A 153 5.31 -6.18 12.84
C ARG A 153 4.41 -6.93 11.88
N ILE A 154 4.55 -6.66 10.60
CA ILE A 154 3.76 -7.33 9.55
C ILE A 154 3.89 -8.86 9.58
N GLY A 155 5.04 -9.40 9.98
CA GLY A 155 5.24 -10.84 10.11
C GLY A 155 4.32 -11.52 11.14
N GLU A 156 3.79 -10.77 12.10
CA GLU A 156 2.85 -11.28 13.10
C GLU A 156 1.50 -11.68 12.49
N LEU A 157 1.20 -11.24 11.26
CA LEU A 157 0.00 -11.66 10.53
C LEU A 157 -0.10 -13.20 10.44
N GLN A 158 1.03 -13.89 10.38
CA GLN A 158 1.11 -15.34 10.31
C GLN A 158 0.62 -16.06 11.60
N GLN A 159 0.45 -15.33 12.68
CA GLN A 159 -0.04 -15.86 13.97
C GLN A 159 -1.58 -15.88 14.06
N TYR A 160 -2.26 -15.24 13.12
CA TYR A 160 -3.72 -15.17 13.09
C TYR A 160 -4.27 -16.17 12.09
N SER A 161 -5.17 -17.03 12.52
CA SER A 161 -5.96 -17.87 11.61
C SER A 161 -6.98 -17.04 10.81
N LEU A 162 -7.47 -17.59 9.71
CA LEU A 162 -8.55 -16.95 8.95
C LEU A 162 -9.78 -16.65 9.82
N GLU A 163 -10.14 -17.59 10.69
CA GLU A 163 -11.30 -17.45 11.60
C GLU A 163 -11.12 -16.27 12.55
N GLU A 164 -9.92 -16.12 13.14
CA GLU A 164 -9.60 -15.00 14.03
C GLU A 164 -9.64 -13.67 13.30
N ILE A 165 -9.11 -13.60 12.07
CA ILE A 165 -9.15 -12.40 11.23
C ILE A 165 -10.60 -12.02 10.92
N LEU A 166 -11.43 -12.97 10.51
CA LEU A 166 -12.84 -12.71 10.18
C LEU A 166 -13.64 -12.31 11.43
N ALA A 167 -13.40 -12.95 12.57
CA ALA A 167 -14.07 -12.64 13.83
C ALA A 167 -13.73 -11.27 14.39
N ALA A 168 -12.59 -10.69 14.01
CA ALA A 168 -12.19 -9.36 14.44
C ALA A 168 -13.03 -8.24 13.81
N ALA A 169 -13.59 -8.44 12.62
CA ALA A 169 -14.34 -7.42 11.88
C ALA A 169 -15.65 -6.96 12.56
N GLY A 170 -16.18 -7.74 13.48
CA GLY A 170 -17.46 -7.49 14.17
C GLY A 170 -17.31 -6.92 15.59
N LYS A 171 -16.10 -6.60 16.02
CA LYS A 171 -15.82 -6.02 17.33
C LYS A 171 -15.76 -4.51 17.25
#